data_b359a831e156a8b727fbeee6eba83217
#
_entry.id   b359a831e156a8b727fbeee6eba83217
#
_cell.length_a   1.000
_cell.length_b   1.000
_cell.length_c   1.000
_cell.angle_alpha   90.00
_cell.angle_beta   90.00
_cell.angle_gamma   90.00
#
_symmetry.space_group_name_H-M   'P 1'
#
loop_
_entity.id
_entity.type
_entity.pdbx_description
1 polymer ?
#
loop_
_entity_poly.entity_id
_entity_poly.type
_entity_poly.pdbx_seq_one_letter_code
_entity_poly.pdbx_strand_id
1 'polypeptide(L)'
;MGISFQNVEHKYPTLKRKVFDIALKNINLNISEQGEFVAIVGKTGSGKSTLIQHMNALKIPTSGVVDIFGNKITPKKNKNPKLKNVRKRVGFVFQFPEYQLFEETVLKDVMFAPLNFGMKQDEAKKSALETLKLLHITNLQNKSPFNLSGGQMRKVAIAGILSYNPDIILLDEPTRGLDPKGQEEIMEIFYNIHKESNKTFVMITHDMNLVYKYATRVIVLNGSELTYDGDKYNLFKSGIYENNHLTKPDVINLIDYLNSKLNLNIDYDHYDLDSLLEYLKEVL
;
A
#
# COMPACT_ATOMS: atom_id res chain seq x y z
N MET A 1 10.27 -14.62 -6.11
CA MET A 1 9.05 -14.84 -5.29
C MET A 1 9.10 -13.87 -4.12
N GLY A 2 8.17 -12.92 -4.03
CA GLY A 2 8.20 -11.85 -3.03
C GLY A 2 7.69 -12.29 -1.66
N ILE A 3 6.35 -12.34 -1.48
CA ILE A 3 5.72 -12.70 -0.21
C ILE A 3 4.67 -13.78 -0.48
N SER A 4 4.63 -14.85 0.34
CA SER A 4 3.59 -15.86 0.26
C SER A 4 2.99 -16.18 1.63
N PHE A 5 1.68 -16.39 1.63
CA PHE A 5 0.90 -16.82 2.79
C PHE A 5 0.42 -18.23 2.55
N GLN A 6 0.62 -19.12 3.53
CA GLN A 6 0.21 -20.53 3.47
C GLN A 6 -0.63 -20.85 4.71
N ASN A 7 -1.95 -20.98 4.51
CA ASN A 7 -2.95 -21.27 5.54
C ASN A 7 -2.81 -20.37 6.78
N VAL A 8 -2.61 -19.07 6.55
CA VAL A 8 -2.31 -18.11 7.63
C VAL A 8 -3.58 -17.74 8.38
N GLU A 9 -3.51 -17.84 9.71
CA GLU A 9 -4.49 -17.29 10.63
C GLU A 9 -3.84 -16.26 11.56
N HIS A 10 -4.63 -15.27 11.97
CA HIS A 10 -4.27 -14.37 13.06
C HIS A 10 -5.44 -14.14 13.99
N LYS A 11 -5.24 -14.39 15.28
CA LYS A 11 -6.23 -14.26 16.33
C LYS A 11 -5.73 -13.28 17.39
N TYR A 12 -6.56 -12.29 17.75
CA TYR A 12 -6.31 -11.39 18.87
C TYR A 12 -6.96 -11.93 20.12
N PRO A 13 -6.28 -11.96 21.28
CA PRO A 13 -6.92 -12.30 22.53
C PRO A 13 -7.94 -11.22 22.93
N THR A 14 -9.11 -11.63 23.37
CA THR A 14 -10.11 -10.72 23.95
C THR A 14 -9.98 -10.66 25.47
N LEU A 15 -10.69 -9.73 26.11
CA LEU A 15 -10.77 -9.66 27.57
C LEU A 15 -11.42 -10.90 28.20
N LYS A 16 -12.25 -11.62 27.46
CA LYS A 16 -12.89 -12.86 27.92
C LYS A 16 -11.89 -14.03 27.74
N ARG A 17 -11.66 -14.75 28.83
CA ARG A 17 -10.76 -15.90 28.86
C ARG A 17 -11.13 -16.93 27.77
N LYS A 18 -10.16 -17.33 26.93
CA LYS A 18 -10.31 -18.28 25.81
C LYS A 18 -11.21 -17.82 24.65
N VAL A 19 -11.60 -16.54 24.58
CA VAL A 19 -12.27 -15.97 23.41
C VAL A 19 -11.25 -15.18 22.59
N PHE A 20 -11.30 -15.33 21.27
CA PHE A 20 -10.38 -14.67 20.33
C PHE A 20 -11.16 -14.00 19.23
N ASP A 21 -10.75 -12.81 18.85
CA ASP A 21 -11.21 -12.15 17.65
C ASP A 21 -10.35 -12.60 16.47
N ILE A 22 -10.98 -13.20 15.46
CA ILE A 22 -10.28 -13.70 14.27
C ILE A 22 -10.12 -12.55 13.28
N ALA A 23 -8.90 -12.13 13.05
CA ALA A 23 -8.58 -11.08 12.09
C ALA A 23 -8.21 -11.62 10.72
N LEU A 24 -7.60 -12.80 10.65
CA LEU A 24 -7.30 -13.51 9.40
C LEU A 24 -7.64 -14.99 9.58
N LYS A 25 -8.28 -15.56 8.56
CA LYS A 25 -8.72 -16.97 8.57
C LYS A 25 -8.33 -17.62 7.24
N ASN A 26 -7.49 -18.65 7.32
CA ASN A 26 -7.07 -19.49 6.20
C ASN A 26 -6.59 -18.68 4.97
N ILE A 27 -5.77 -17.64 5.18
CA ILE A 27 -5.25 -16.82 4.09
C ILE A 27 -4.19 -17.59 3.30
N ASN A 28 -4.44 -17.72 1.99
CA ASN A 28 -3.50 -18.22 0.99
C ASN A 28 -3.34 -17.13 -0.08
N LEU A 29 -2.15 -16.56 -0.20
CA LEU A 29 -1.91 -15.37 -1.03
C LEU A 29 -0.46 -15.34 -1.48
N ASN A 30 -0.21 -14.89 -2.70
CA ASN A 30 1.12 -14.61 -3.21
C ASN A 30 1.20 -13.17 -3.73
N ILE A 31 2.22 -12.43 -3.32
CA ILE A 31 2.57 -11.11 -3.84
C ILE A 31 3.88 -11.24 -4.59
N SER A 32 3.91 -10.78 -5.83
CA SER A 32 5.12 -10.75 -6.64
C SER A 32 6.15 -9.78 -6.05
N GLU A 33 7.41 -10.06 -6.28
CA GLU A 33 8.52 -9.17 -5.89
C GLU A 33 8.61 -7.96 -6.86
N GLN A 34 8.07 -8.06 -8.05
CA GLN A 34 8.21 -7.04 -9.10
C GLN A 34 6.91 -6.80 -9.87
N GLY A 35 6.69 -5.54 -10.20
CA GLY A 35 5.75 -5.11 -11.23
C GLY A 35 4.27 -5.15 -10.88
N GLU A 36 3.90 -5.32 -9.60
CA GLU A 36 2.50 -5.27 -9.19
C GLU A 36 2.17 -3.96 -8.45
N PHE A 37 1.04 -3.35 -8.77
CA PHE A 37 0.39 -2.36 -7.92
C PHE A 37 -0.90 -2.98 -7.38
N VAL A 38 -0.83 -3.53 -6.17
CA VAL A 38 -1.90 -4.31 -5.54
C VAL A 38 -2.72 -3.42 -4.63
N ALA A 39 -4.03 -3.39 -4.79
CA ALA A 39 -4.93 -2.79 -3.82
C ALA A 39 -5.58 -3.85 -2.92
N ILE A 40 -5.54 -3.65 -1.60
CA ILE A 40 -6.26 -4.45 -0.62
C ILE A 40 -7.47 -3.65 -0.14
N VAL A 41 -8.67 -4.15 -0.41
CA VAL A 41 -9.93 -3.49 -0.11
C VAL A 41 -10.85 -4.37 0.75
N GLY A 42 -11.93 -3.79 1.27
CA GLY A 42 -12.92 -4.48 2.10
C GLY A 42 -13.39 -3.62 3.27
N LYS A 43 -14.41 -4.07 3.98
CA LYS A 43 -14.99 -3.36 5.14
C LYS A 43 -13.97 -3.07 6.24
N THR A 44 -14.23 -2.05 7.04
CA THR A 44 -13.51 -1.82 8.31
C THR A 44 -13.63 -3.07 9.19
N GLY A 45 -12.51 -3.49 9.78
CA GLY A 45 -12.47 -4.71 10.59
C GLY A 45 -12.32 -6.03 9.82
N SER A 46 -12.24 -6.02 8.47
CA SER A 46 -12.07 -7.26 7.67
C SER A 46 -10.68 -7.90 7.74
N GLY A 47 -9.70 -7.27 8.42
CA GLY A 47 -8.36 -7.83 8.58
C GLY A 47 -7.28 -7.21 7.70
N LYS A 48 -7.57 -6.19 6.87
CA LYS A 48 -6.61 -5.56 5.92
C LYS A 48 -5.32 -5.11 6.58
N SER A 49 -5.40 -4.29 7.64
CA SER A 49 -4.20 -3.80 8.34
C SER A 49 -3.45 -4.95 9.03
N THR A 50 -4.16 -6.00 9.48
CA THR A 50 -3.51 -7.21 9.99
C THR A 50 -2.76 -7.94 8.88
N LEU A 51 -3.37 -8.11 7.70
CA LEU A 51 -2.76 -8.77 6.56
C LEU A 51 -1.47 -8.06 6.12
N ILE A 52 -1.53 -6.74 5.88
CA ILE A 52 -0.37 -5.98 5.42
C ILE A 52 0.78 -5.95 6.46
N GLN A 53 0.44 -5.96 7.77
CA GLN A 53 1.44 -6.03 8.84
C GLN A 53 2.16 -7.38 8.94
N HIS A 54 1.59 -8.46 8.39
CA HIS A 54 2.29 -9.72 8.25
C HIS A 54 3.30 -9.70 7.09
N MET A 55 3.08 -8.87 6.07
CA MET A 55 3.93 -8.80 4.89
C MET A 55 5.35 -8.27 5.18
N ASN A 56 5.54 -7.51 6.28
CA ASN A 56 6.88 -7.09 6.73
C ASN A 56 7.24 -7.63 8.13
N ALA A 57 6.53 -8.67 8.59
CA ALA A 57 6.73 -9.30 9.88
C ALA A 57 6.63 -8.32 11.08
N LEU A 58 5.78 -7.27 10.99
CA LEU A 58 5.33 -6.50 12.16
C LEU A 58 4.41 -7.37 13.04
N LYS A 59 3.61 -8.23 12.41
CA LYS A 59 2.83 -9.26 13.09
C LYS A 59 3.32 -10.65 12.71
N ILE A 60 3.18 -11.55 13.65
CA ILE A 60 3.51 -12.96 13.50
C ILE A 60 2.21 -13.76 13.44
N PRO A 61 2.03 -14.70 12.52
CA PRO A 61 0.80 -15.48 12.43
C PRO A 61 0.56 -16.31 13.67
N THR A 62 -0.70 -16.59 14.00
CA THR A 62 -1.07 -17.52 15.08
C THR A 62 -1.07 -18.97 14.59
N SER A 63 -1.30 -19.19 13.29
CA SER A 63 -1.07 -20.46 12.59
C SER A 63 -0.70 -20.22 11.14
N GLY A 64 -0.20 -21.24 10.43
CA GLY A 64 0.30 -21.12 9.08
C GLY A 64 1.70 -20.53 8.98
N VAL A 65 2.12 -20.15 7.78
CA VAL A 65 3.45 -19.62 7.48
C VAL A 65 3.34 -18.42 6.54
N VAL A 66 4.06 -17.35 6.84
CA VAL A 66 4.32 -16.25 5.89
C VAL A 66 5.77 -16.36 5.44
N ASP A 67 6.00 -16.60 4.16
CA ASP A 67 7.34 -16.60 3.57
C ASP A 67 7.59 -15.22 2.94
N ILE A 68 8.64 -14.52 3.38
CA ILE A 68 9.02 -13.20 2.88
C ILE A 68 10.44 -13.32 2.31
N PHE A 69 10.56 -13.39 0.99
CA PHE A 69 11.82 -13.56 0.29
C PHE A 69 12.64 -14.75 0.81
N GLY A 70 12.00 -15.91 1.02
CA GLY A 70 12.64 -17.11 1.58
C GLY A 70 12.77 -17.12 3.10
N ASN A 71 12.35 -16.05 3.79
CA ASN A 71 12.36 -15.97 5.25
C ASN A 71 11.00 -16.41 5.80
N LYS A 72 10.93 -17.63 6.31
CA LYS A 72 9.68 -18.20 6.87
C LYS A 72 9.38 -17.64 8.24
N ILE A 73 8.26 -16.94 8.37
CA ILE A 73 7.73 -16.41 9.62
C ILE A 73 6.63 -17.37 10.10
N THR A 74 6.82 -17.91 11.28
CA THR A 74 5.95 -18.95 11.87
C THR A 74 5.47 -18.52 13.26
N PRO A 75 4.44 -19.15 13.84
CA PRO A 75 3.98 -18.87 15.20
C PRO A 75 5.09 -19.01 16.28
N LYS A 76 6.10 -19.83 15.99
CA LYS A 76 7.25 -20.08 16.89
C LYS A 76 8.29 -18.97 16.76
N LYS A 77 8.17 -17.91 17.56
CA LYS A 77 9.04 -16.72 17.53
C LYS A 77 10.54 -17.05 17.53
N ASN A 78 10.97 -18.03 18.30
CA ASN A 78 12.38 -18.45 18.41
C ASN A 78 12.96 -19.11 17.15
N LYS A 79 12.11 -19.44 16.17
CA LYS A 79 12.49 -20.04 14.88
C LYS A 79 12.45 -19.02 13.74
N ASN A 80 12.01 -17.80 13.99
CA ASN A 80 11.91 -16.77 12.97
C ASN A 80 13.28 -16.16 12.67
N PRO A 81 13.56 -15.79 11.42
CA PRO A 81 14.81 -15.15 11.02
C PRO A 81 14.98 -13.78 11.67
N LYS A 82 16.18 -13.19 11.51
CA LYS A 82 16.41 -11.80 11.91
C LYS A 82 15.52 -10.87 11.09
N LEU A 83 14.49 -10.30 11.72
CA LEU A 83 13.46 -9.48 11.06
C LEU A 83 14.02 -8.22 10.39
N LYS A 84 15.23 -7.79 10.77
CA LYS A 84 15.92 -6.66 10.14
C LYS A 84 16.12 -6.88 8.63
N ASN A 85 16.49 -8.10 8.20
CA ASN A 85 16.69 -8.42 6.80
C ASN A 85 15.37 -8.40 6.00
N VAL A 86 14.28 -8.85 6.63
CA VAL A 86 12.93 -8.77 6.04
C VAL A 86 12.52 -7.31 5.84
N ARG A 87 12.65 -6.50 6.90
CA ARG A 87 12.22 -5.10 6.90
C ARG A 87 13.06 -4.20 6.01
N LYS A 88 14.31 -4.58 5.72
CA LYS A 88 15.13 -3.90 4.72
C LYS A 88 14.55 -4.04 3.31
N ARG A 89 13.92 -5.19 3.00
CA ARG A 89 13.35 -5.47 1.68
C ARG A 89 11.91 -5.03 1.54
N VAL A 90 11.17 -4.89 2.65
CA VAL A 90 9.75 -4.54 2.66
C VAL A 90 9.54 -3.27 3.46
N GLY A 91 9.42 -2.15 2.77
CA GLY A 91 9.09 -0.83 3.35
C GLY A 91 7.64 -0.75 3.78
N PHE A 92 7.35 0.01 4.83
CA PHE A 92 5.98 0.18 5.33
C PHE A 92 5.70 1.65 5.63
N VAL A 93 4.78 2.23 4.88
CA VAL A 93 4.22 3.57 5.11
C VAL A 93 2.93 3.41 5.91
N PHE A 94 2.93 3.87 7.16
CA PHE A 94 1.77 3.81 8.04
C PHE A 94 0.75 4.89 7.68
N GLN A 95 -0.47 4.76 8.21
CA GLN A 95 -1.60 5.66 7.96
C GLN A 95 -1.32 7.15 8.28
N PHE A 96 -0.53 7.42 9.31
CA PHE A 96 -0.05 8.74 9.70
C PHE A 96 1.47 8.68 9.89
N PRO A 97 2.24 8.60 8.80
CA PRO A 97 3.68 8.35 8.89
C PRO A 97 4.44 9.53 9.51
N GLU A 98 3.88 10.73 9.47
CA GLU A 98 4.41 11.94 10.07
C GLU A 98 4.63 11.85 11.59
N TYR A 99 3.89 11.00 12.29
CA TYR A 99 4.08 10.78 13.73
C TYR A 99 5.32 9.93 14.08
N GLN A 100 6.03 9.44 13.05
CA GLN A 100 7.25 8.65 13.24
C GLN A 100 8.52 9.48 13.13
N LEU A 101 8.42 10.78 12.84
CA LEU A 101 9.57 11.70 12.77
C LEU A 101 10.09 12.02 14.18
N PHE A 102 11.40 11.97 14.37
CA PHE A 102 12.02 12.15 15.69
C PHE A 102 13.40 12.80 15.69
N GLU A 103 14.05 12.95 14.54
CA GLU A 103 15.38 13.52 14.43
C GLU A 103 15.37 15.06 14.43
N GLU A 104 16.52 15.66 14.71
CA GLU A 104 16.68 17.12 14.76
C GLU A 104 16.50 17.80 13.40
N THR A 105 16.90 17.11 12.33
CA THR A 105 16.78 17.62 10.94
C THR A 105 16.18 16.59 10.01
N VAL A 106 15.51 17.07 8.97
CA VAL A 106 14.94 16.25 7.89
C VAL A 106 15.99 15.30 7.31
N LEU A 107 17.20 15.80 7.02
CA LEU A 107 18.25 14.94 6.45
C LEU A 107 18.63 13.80 7.40
N LYS A 108 18.79 14.07 8.71
CA LYS A 108 19.09 13.02 9.70
C LYS A 108 17.97 11.99 9.79
N ASP A 109 16.70 12.43 9.78
CA ASP A 109 15.53 11.56 9.83
C ASP A 109 15.49 10.61 8.63
N VAL A 110 15.68 11.14 7.43
CA VAL A 110 15.70 10.35 6.19
C VAL A 110 16.91 9.41 6.12
N MET A 111 18.05 9.77 6.70
CA MET A 111 19.26 8.91 6.79
C MET A 111 19.13 7.79 7.83
N PHE A 112 18.21 7.87 8.77
CA PHE A 112 18.13 6.95 9.91
C PHE A 112 17.95 5.48 9.47
N ALA A 113 16.98 5.20 8.60
CA ALA A 113 16.72 3.83 8.15
C ALA A 113 17.88 3.24 7.34
N PRO A 114 18.44 3.92 6.32
CA PRO A 114 19.64 3.46 5.60
C PRO A 114 20.79 3.09 6.54
N LEU A 115 21.13 3.96 7.50
CA LEU A 115 22.20 3.71 8.48
C LEU A 115 21.90 2.49 9.35
N ASN A 116 20.68 2.37 9.85
CA ASN A 116 20.24 1.20 10.62
C ASN A 116 20.32 -0.10 9.84
N PHE A 117 20.06 -0.06 8.53
CA PHE A 117 20.19 -1.23 7.65
C PHE A 117 21.63 -1.50 7.21
N GLY A 118 22.62 -0.73 7.70
CA GLY A 118 24.04 -0.97 7.53
C GLY A 118 24.66 -0.27 6.32
N MET A 119 23.99 0.74 5.75
CA MET A 119 24.57 1.60 4.72
C MET A 119 25.64 2.51 5.35
N LYS A 120 26.72 2.79 4.65
CA LYS A 120 27.75 3.74 5.12
C LYS A 120 27.22 5.17 5.13
N GLN A 121 27.82 6.04 5.94
CA GLN A 121 27.36 7.41 6.15
C GLN A 121 27.20 8.20 4.84
N ASP A 122 28.22 8.15 3.98
CA ASP A 122 28.21 8.89 2.72
C ASP A 122 27.16 8.35 1.73
N GLU A 123 27.00 7.02 1.68
CA GLU A 123 25.99 6.36 0.87
C GLU A 123 24.58 6.69 1.38
N ALA A 124 24.36 6.65 2.69
CA ALA A 124 23.09 7.00 3.31
C ALA A 124 22.71 8.46 3.05
N LYS A 125 23.70 9.38 3.15
CA LYS A 125 23.52 10.80 2.85
C LYS A 125 23.16 11.02 1.39
N LYS A 126 23.87 10.37 0.47
CA LYS A 126 23.58 10.44 -0.97
C LYS A 126 22.17 9.97 -1.27
N SER A 127 21.79 8.78 -0.78
CA SER A 127 20.46 8.20 -0.98
C SER A 127 19.36 9.09 -0.36
N ALA A 128 19.58 9.64 0.82
CA ALA A 128 18.64 10.57 1.44
C ALA A 128 18.42 11.83 0.59
N LEU A 129 19.48 12.44 0.07
CA LEU A 129 19.39 13.63 -0.78
C LEU A 129 18.70 13.34 -2.11
N GLU A 130 18.97 12.19 -2.74
CA GLU A 130 18.28 11.74 -3.95
C GLU A 130 16.79 11.56 -3.69
N THR A 131 16.41 10.97 -2.56
CA THR A 131 15.01 10.78 -2.18
C THR A 131 14.31 12.10 -1.86
N LEU A 132 14.98 13.03 -1.15
CA LEU A 132 14.44 14.38 -0.91
C LEU A 132 14.22 15.14 -2.21
N LYS A 133 15.09 14.95 -3.22
CA LYS A 133 14.93 15.53 -4.55
C LYS A 133 13.72 14.93 -5.27
N LEU A 134 13.55 13.60 -5.23
CA LEU A 134 12.41 12.89 -5.82
C LEU A 134 11.06 13.40 -5.27
N LEU A 135 11.01 13.72 -3.98
CA LEU A 135 9.82 14.22 -3.30
C LEU A 135 9.67 15.75 -3.36
N HIS A 136 10.56 16.46 -4.07
CA HIS A 136 10.58 17.92 -4.19
C HIS A 136 10.68 18.69 -2.86
N ILE A 137 11.42 18.14 -1.88
CA ILE A 137 11.60 18.71 -0.53
C ILE A 137 13.08 18.92 -0.12
N THR A 138 14.00 18.97 -1.08
CA THR A 138 15.45 19.17 -0.82
C THR A 138 15.75 20.44 -0.02
N ASN A 139 14.97 21.51 -0.23
CA ASN A 139 15.06 22.78 0.49
C ASN A 139 14.75 22.67 1.98
N LEU A 140 14.19 21.56 2.44
CA LEU A 140 13.82 21.30 3.83
C LEU A 140 14.91 20.52 4.61
N GLN A 141 15.96 20.03 3.95
CA GLN A 141 16.94 19.09 4.50
C GLN A 141 17.55 19.49 5.84
N ASN A 142 17.77 20.80 6.05
CA ASN A 142 18.38 21.35 7.27
C ASN A 142 17.36 21.86 8.30
N LYS A 143 16.05 21.79 7.98
CA LYS A 143 14.99 22.17 8.90
C LYS A 143 14.69 21.07 9.89
N SER A 144 14.17 21.45 11.07
CA SER A 144 13.57 20.48 11.98
C SER A 144 12.25 19.94 11.39
N PRO A 145 12.02 18.63 11.41
CA PRO A 145 10.74 18.05 10.97
C PRO A 145 9.54 18.67 11.69
N PHE A 146 9.70 19.02 12.95
CA PHE A 146 8.61 19.58 13.79
C PHE A 146 8.19 21.01 13.42
N ASN A 147 8.96 21.69 12.57
CA ASN A 147 8.65 23.04 12.07
C ASN A 147 8.05 23.02 10.64
N LEU A 148 7.58 21.86 10.18
CA LEU A 148 7.03 21.65 8.84
C LEU A 148 5.49 21.58 8.89
N SER A 149 4.84 21.84 7.75
CA SER A 149 3.42 21.53 7.58
C SER A 149 3.17 20.01 7.59
N GLY A 150 1.94 19.56 7.91
CA GLY A 150 1.59 18.14 7.94
C GLY A 150 1.91 17.40 6.63
N GLY A 151 1.62 18.02 5.48
CA GLY A 151 1.97 17.44 4.17
C GLY A 151 3.49 17.35 3.95
N GLN A 152 4.26 18.35 4.41
CA GLN A 152 5.73 18.29 4.35
C GLN A 152 6.29 17.21 5.27
N MET A 153 5.79 17.10 6.51
CA MET A 153 6.16 16.03 7.44
C MET A 153 5.88 14.65 6.84
N ARG A 154 4.72 14.47 6.21
CA ARG A 154 4.36 13.22 5.52
C ARG A 154 5.37 12.86 4.42
N LYS A 155 5.74 13.81 3.56
CA LYS A 155 6.77 13.62 2.54
C LYS A 155 8.12 13.23 3.14
N VAL A 156 8.52 13.83 4.27
CA VAL A 156 9.75 13.46 4.97
C VAL A 156 9.70 12.02 5.48
N ALA A 157 8.58 11.62 6.10
CA ALA A 157 8.41 10.24 6.57
C ALA A 157 8.43 9.21 5.43
N ILE A 158 7.78 9.53 4.30
CA ILE A 158 7.85 8.71 3.07
C ILE A 158 9.29 8.66 2.55
N ALA A 159 10.02 9.79 2.55
CA ALA A 159 11.42 9.82 2.17
C ALA A 159 12.27 8.86 3.01
N GLY A 160 12.04 8.80 4.32
CA GLY A 160 12.72 7.86 5.22
C GLY A 160 12.53 6.39 4.83
N ILE A 161 11.35 6.03 4.29
CA ILE A 161 11.09 4.67 3.80
C ILE A 161 11.74 4.43 2.43
N LEU A 162 11.65 5.38 1.52
CA LEU A 162 12.17 5.22 0.16
C LEU A 162 13.71 5.24 0.11
N SER A 163 14.35 5.92 1.06
CA SER A 163 15.81 6.14 1.09
C SER A 163 16.65 4.88 1.24
N TYR A 164 16.12 3.79 1.80
CA TYR A 164 16.84 2.52 1.84
C TYR A 164 16.47 1.56 0.70
N ASN A 165 15.69 2.06 -0.27
CA ASN A 165 15.39 1.40 -1.54
C ASN A 165 14.77 -0.02 -1.39
N PRO A 166 13.64 -0.19 -0.68
CA PRO A 166 13.01 -1.50 -0.50
C PRO A 166 12.50 -2.08 -1.82
N ASP A 167 12.37 -3.41 -1.89
CA ASP A 167 11.85 -4.12 -3.07
C ASP A 167 10.32 -4.04 -3.16
N ILE A 168 9.64 -4.14 -2.01
CA ILE A 168 8.18 -4.01 -1.89
C ILE A 168 7.87 -2.86 -0.94
N ILE A 169 6.88 -2.04 -1.29
CA ILE A 169 6.43 -0.91 -0.50
C ILE A 169 4.96 -1.13 -0.12
N LEU A 170 4.71 -1.18 1.19
CA LEU A 170 3.40 -1.34 1.77
C LEU A 170 2.85 0.02 2.19
N LEU A 171 1.61 0.32 1.79
CA LEU A 171 0.94 1.59 2.01
C LEU A 171 -0.37 1.34 2.78
N ASP A 172 -0.45 1.77 4.04
CA ASP A 172 -1.68 1.66 4.84
C ASP A 172 -2.43 3.00 4.82
N GLU A 173 -3.44 3.13 3.95
CA GLU A 173 -4.24 4.36 3.71
C GLU A 173 -3.37 5.62 3.49
N PRO A 174 -2.47 5.65 2.49
CA PRO A 174 -1.44 6.68 2.36
C PRO A 174 -1.97 8.09 2.12
N THR A 175 -3.21 8.22 1.65
CA THR A 175 -3.86 9.50 1.31
C THR A 175 -4.78 10.04 2.41
N ARG A 176 -4.97 9.28 3.49
CA ARG A 176 -5.90 9.65 4.56
C ARG A 176 -5.51 10.98 5.22
N GLY A 177 -6.51 11.87 5.34
CA GLY A 177 -6.33 13.19 5.98
C GLY A 177 -5.63 14.24 5.11
N LEU A 178 -5.36 13.94 3.84
CA LEU A 178 -4.90 14.92 2.85
C LEU A 178 -6.08 15.52 2.09
N ASP A 179 -5.90 16.75 1.63
CA ASP A 179 -6.79 17.35 0.64
C ASP A 179 -6.65 16.66 -0.74
N PRO A 180 -7.58 16.84 -1.68
CA PRO A 180 -7.55 16.15 -2.97
C PRO A 180 -6.24 16.34 -3.74
N LYS A 181 -5.66 17.54 -3.72
CA LYS A 181 -4.39 17.83 -4.38
C LYS A 181 -3.21 17.08 -3.74
N GLY A 182 -3.16 17.04 -2.41
CA GLY A 182 -2.15 16.30 -1.67
C GLY A 182 -2.27 14.78 -1.85
N GLN A 183 -3.50 14.27 -1.98
CA GLN A 183 -3.76 12.86 -2.30
C GLN A 183 -3.18 12.51 -3.68
N GLU A 184 -3.51 13.30 -4.70
CA GLU A 184 -3.01 13.10 -6.05
C GLU A 184 -1.49 13.19 -6.09
N GLU A 185 -0.89 14.21 -5.50
CA GLU A 185 0.57 14.39 -5.48
C GLU A 185 1.30 13.18 -4.86
N ILE A 186 0.82 12.65 -3.74
CA ILE A 186 1.43 11.49 -3.08
C ILE A 186 1.25 10.23 -3.92
N MET A 187 0.08 10.01 -4.51
CA MET A 187 -0.19 8.83 -5.33
C MET A 187 0.60 8.85 -6.64
N GLU A 188 0.75 10.00 -7.29
CA GLU A 188 1.56 10.15 -8.49
C GLU A 188 3.05 9.84 -8.20
N ILE A 189 3.57 10.26 -7.04
CA ILE A 189 4.94 9.91 -6.62
C ILE A 189 5.10 8.37 -6.54
N PHE A 190 4.19 7.66 -5.85
CA PHE A 190 4.27 6.21 -5.73
C PHE A 190 4.12 5.50 -7.07
N TYR A 191 3.21 5.99 -7.92
CA TYR A 191 2.95 5.42 -9.22
C TYR A 191 4.11 5.60 -10.20
N ASN A 192 4.76 6.77 -10.18
CA ASN A 192 5.95 7.03 -10.98
C ASN A 192 7.12 6.13 -10.53
N ILE A 193 7.33 5.99 -9.22
CA ILE A 193 8.33 5.04 -8.70
C ILE A 193 8.02 3.61 -9.14
N HIS A 194 6.75 3.19 -9.09
CA HIS A 194 6.34 1.88 -9.58
C HIS A 194 6.69 1.68 -11.06
N LYS A 195 6.31 2.62 -11.93
CA LYS A 195 6.58 2.55 -13.36
C LYS A 195 8.07 2.54 -13.71
N GLU A 196 8.85 3.41 -13.06
CA GLU A 196 10.27 3.58 -13.39
C GLU A 196 11.15 2.46 -12.82
N SER A 197 10.81 1.93 -11.64
CA SER A 197 11.65 0.96 -10.93
C SER A 197 11.12 -0.47 -10.95
N ASN A 198 9.93 -0.71 -11.52
CA ASN A 198 9.23 -2.01 -11.52
C ASN A 198 9.06 -2.64 -10.12
N LYS A 199 9.01 -1.79 -9.08
CA LYS A 199 8.77 -2.23 -7.70
C LYS A 199 7.31 -2.60 -7.47
N THR A 200 7.08 -3.53 -6.57
CA THR A 200 5.72 -3.87 -6.12
C THR A 200 5.26 -2.92 -5.03
N PHE A 201 4.06 -2.38 -5.21
CA PHE A 201 3.32 -1.61 -4.21
C PHE A 201 2.10 -2.40 -3.75
N VAL A 202 1.85 -2.42 -2.45
CA VAL A 202 0.64 -3.00 -1.86
C VAL A 202 -0.05 -1.91 -1.04
N MET A 203 -1.21 -1.46 -1.49
CA MET A 203 -1.93 -0.34 -0.89
C MET A 203 -3.25 -0.80 -0.25
N ILE A 204 -3.46 -0.46 1.01
CA ILE A 204 -4.80 -0.48 1.60
C ILE A 204 -5.46 0.86 1.32
N THR A 205 -6.65 0.83 0.80
CA THR A 205 -7.51 2.01 0.65
C THR A 205 -8.99 1.61 0.69
N HIS A 206 -9.84 2.56 1.02
CA HIS A 206 -11.30 2.47 0.86
C HIS A 206 -11.81 3.31 -0.31
N ASP A 207 -10.93 4.06 -0.97
CA ASP A 207 -11.24 4.86 -2.14
C ASP A 207 -11.11 4.04 -3.42
N MET A 208 -12.26 3.73 -4.03
CA MET A 208 -12.31 2.93 -5.25
C MET A 208 -11.83 3.69 -6.49
N ASN A 209 -11.81 5.02 -6.48
CA ASN A 209 -11.22 5.82 -7.56
C ASN A 209 -9.70 5.61 -7.60
N LEU A 210 -9.03 5.62 -6.43
CA LEU A 210 -7.60 5.30 -6.35
C LEU A 210 -7.30 3.86 -6.77
N VAL A 211 -8.15 2.91 -6.35
CA VAL A 211 -8.02 1.50 -6.79
C VAL A 211 -8.09 1.41 -8.30
N TYR A 212 -9.09 2.04 -8.90
CA TYR A 212 -9.33 1.94 -10.32
C TYR A 212 -8.26 2.64 -11.16
N LYS A 213 -7.78 3.81 -10.70
CA LYS A 213 -6.73 4.58 -11.38
C LYS A 213 -5.37 3.86 -11.33
N TYR A 214 -4.95 3.35 -10.18
CA TYR A 214 -3.57 2.94 -9.95
C TYR A 214 -3.34 1.43 -9.86
N ALA A 215 -4.31 0.65 -9.35
CA ALA A 215 -4.09 -0.77 -9.12
C ALA A 215 -4.09 -1.58 -10.41
N THR A 216 -3.22 -2.58 -10.49
CA THR A 216 -3.21 -3.63 -11.51
C THR A 216 -3.93 -4.88 -11.04
N ARG A 217 -3.97 -5.11 -9.72
CA ARG A 217 -4.59 -6.26 -9.06
C ARG A 217 -5.31 -5.83 -7.80
N VAL A 218 -6.46 -6.43 -7.52
CA VAL A 218 -7.27 -6.12 -6.35
C VAL A 218 -7.48 -7.38 -5.52
N ILE A 219 -7.24 -7.26 -4.22
CA ILE A 219 -7.50 -8.28 -3.21
C ILE A 219 -8.63 -7.80 -2.32
N VAL A 220 -9.70 -8.58 -2.20
CA VAL A 220 -10.83 -8.25 -1.33
C VAL A 220 -10.84 -9.13 -0.10
N LEU A 221 -10.86 -8.50 1.07
CA LEU A 221 -11.05 -9.17 2.36
C LEU A 221 -12.47 -8.90 2.87
N ASN A 222 -13.19 -9.97 3.20
CA ASN A 222 -14.49 -9.92 3.84
C ASN A 222 -14.58 -10.99 4.94
N GLY A 223 -15.03 -10.63 6.15
CA GLY A 223 -15.16 -11.56 7.26
C GLY A 223 -13.85 -12.29 7.63
N SER A 224 -12.71 -11.60 7.51
CA SER A 224 -11.36 -12.15 7.79
C SER A 224 -10.85 -13.18 6.77
N GLU A 225 -11.57 -13.39 5.68
CA GLU A 225 -11.21 -14.29 4.57
C GLU A 225 -10.94 -13.50 3.29
N LEU A 226 -10.17 -14.10 2.37
CA LEU A 226 -9.94 -13.59 1.05
C LEU A 226 -11.09 -14.02 0.15
N THR A 227 -11.89 -13.06 -0.36
CA THR A 227 -13.08 -13.33 -1.19
C THR A 227 -12.87 -13.05 -2.66
N TYR A 228 -11.84 -12.25 -3.00
CA TYR A 228 -11.44 -11.98 -4.37
C TYR A 228 -9.94 -11.72 -4.46
N ASP A 229 -9.33 -12.18 -5.53
CA ASP A 229 -7.95 -11.92 -5.90
C ASP A 229 -7.85 -11.94 -7.44
N GLY A 230 -7.72 -10.80 -8.06
CA GLY A 230 -7.74 -10.69 -9.51
C GLY A 230 -7.60 -9.25 -10.02
N ASP A 231 -7.83 -9.06 -11.30
CA ASP A 231 -7.78 -7.74 -11.93
C ASP A 231 -8.99 -6.85 -11.56
N LYS A 232 -8.81 -5.53 -11.63
CA LYS A 232 -9.82 -4.55 -11.25
C LYS A 232 -11.07 -4.55 -12.14
N TYR A 233 -10.92 -4.86 -13.43
CA TYR A 233 -12.04 -4.84 -14.37
C TYR A 233 -13.05 -5.95 -14.08
N ASN A 234 -12.54 -7.16 -13.83
CA ASN A 234 -13.39 -8.31 -13.48
C ASN A 234 -14.10 -8.10 -12.13
N LEU A 235 -13.47 -7.42 -11.16
CA LEU A 235 -14.11 -7.07 -9.90
C LEU A 235 -15.42 -6.30 -10.13
N PHE A 236 -15.42 -5.32 -11.03
CA PHE A 236 -16.58 -4.46 -11.28
C PHE A 236 -17.55 -5.03 -12.32
N LYS A 237 -17.07 -5.71 -13.38
CA LYS A 237 -17.91 -6.35 -14.38
C LYS A 237 -18.73 -7.53 -13.83
N SER A 238 -18.16 -8.31 -12.92
CA SER A 238 -18.81 -9.52 -12.38
C SER A 238 -19.80 -9.26 -11.24
N GLY A 239 -19.93 -8.01 -10.76
CA GLY A 239 -20.76 -7.69 -9.60
C GLY A 239 -20.20 -8.19 -8.26
N ILE A 240 -18.99 -8.72 -8.23
CA ILE A 240 -18.32 -9.17 -6.99
C ILE A 240 -18.18 -8.03 -5.99
N TYR A 241 -18.00 -6.78 -6.47
CA TYR A 241 -17.90 -5.60 -5.60
C TYR A 241 -19.15 -5.40 -4.73
N GLU A 242 -20.38 -5.67 -5.23
CA GLU A 242 -21.64 -5.55 -4.48
C GLU A 242 -21.69 -6.52 -3.30
N ASN A 243 -21.35 -7.79 -3.55
CA ASN A 243 -21.33 -8.83 -2.52
C ASN A 243 -20.32 -8.55 -1.41
N ASN A 244 -19.30 -7.74 -1.71
CA ASN A 244 -18.28 -7.31 -0.77
C ASN A 244 -18.52 -5.90 -0.21
N HIS A 245 -19.67 -5.29 -0.54
CA HIS A 245 -20.07 -3.95 -0.10
C HIS A 245 -19.04 -2.86 -0.45
N LEU A 246 -18.45 -2.96 -1.62
CA LEU A 246 -17.58 -1.93 -2.18
C LEU A 246 -18.43 -0.98 -3.04
N THR A 247 -18.01 0.26 -3.14
CA THR A 247 -18.61 1.25 -4.05
C THR A 247 -18.03 1.09 -5.45
N LYS A 248 -18.75 1.54 -6.48
CA LYS A 248 -18.16 1.71 -7.81
C LYS A 248 -17.30 2.98 -7.86
N PRO A 249 -16.21 2.99 -8.63
CA PRO A 249 -15.51 4.21 -9.02
C PRO A 249 -16.44 5.19 -9.75
N ASP A 250 -16.19 6.49 -9.61
CA ASP A 250 -17.04 7.53 -10.22
C ASP A 250 -17.06 7.44 -11.75
N VAL A 251 -15.94 7.10 -12.37
CA VAL A 251 -15.85 6.91 -13.82
C VAL A 251 -16.72 5.74 -14.29
N ILE A 252 -16.81 4.63 -13.56
CA ILE A 252 -17.68 3.51 -13.90
C ILE A 252 -19.16 3.91 -13.75
N ASN A 253 -19.51 4.63 -12.68
CA ASN A 253 -20.85 5.15 -12.51
C ASN A 253 -21.26 6.06 -13.68
N LEU A 254 -20.33 6.89 -14.16
CA LEU A 254 -20.57 7.75 -15.33
C LEU A 254 -20.72 6.93 -16.61
N ILE A 255 -19.88 5.91 -16.83
CA ILE A 255 -19.98 5.00 -17.99
C ILE A 255 -21.35 4.30 -17.98
N ASP A 256 -21.77 3.74 -16.85
CA ASP A 256 -23.07 3.09 -16.70
C ASP A 256 -24.22 4.05 -17.03
N TYR A 257 -24.13 5.30 -16.56
CA TYR A 257 -25.11 6.33 -16.85
C TYR A 257 -25.16 6.66 -18.36
N LEU A 258 -24.02 6.89 -19.00
CA LEU A 258 -23.92 7.18 -20.43
C LEU A 258 -24.46 6.01 -21.29
N ASN A 259 -24.07 4.80 -20.97
CA ASN A 259 -24.56 3.60 -21.64
C ASN A 259 -26.08 3.47 -21.53
N SER A 260 -26.64 3.73 -20.35
CA SER A 260 -28.10 3.61 -20.12
C SER A 260 -28.93 4.75 -20.77
N LYS A 261 -28.40 5.96 -20.88
CA LYS A 261 -29.13 7.15 -21.36
C LYS A 261 -28.93 7.41 -22.84
N LEU A 262 -27.74 7.15 -23.35
CA LEU A 262 -27.37 7.44 -24.74
C LEU A 262 -27.28 6.19 -25.62
N ASN A 263 -27.61 5.01 -25.09
CA ASN A 263 -27.44 3.72 -25.75
C ASN A 263 -26.02 3.50 -26.29
N LEU A 264 -25.02 4.03 -25.60
CA LEU A 264 -23.63 3.78 -25.93
C LEU A 264 -23.22 2.40 -25.38
N ASN A 265 -22.12 1.87 -25.89
CA ASN A 265 -21.55 0.61 -25.41
C ASN A 265 -20.08 0.84 -25.01
N ILE A 266 -19.89 1.70 -24.02
CA ILE A 266 -18.57 2.06 -23.50
C ILE A 266 -18.13 0.97 -22.52
N ASP A 267 -16.93 0.42 -22.70
CA ASP A 267 -16.36 -0.58 -21.81
C ASP A 267 -15.68 0.06 -20.58
N TYR A 268 -15.36 -0.74 -19.55
CA TYR A 268 -14.73 -0.27 -18.31
C TYR A 268 -13.19 -0.19 -18.40
N ASP A 269 -12.64 0.09 -19.57
CA ASP A 269 -11.19 0.24 -19.78
C ASP A 269 -10.66 1.66 -19.50
N HIS A 270 -11.57 2.63 -19.32
CA HIS A 270 -11.23 4.00 -18.92
C HIS A 270 -11.11 4.10 -17.38
N TYR A 271 -9.93 4.45 -16.90
CA TYR A 271 -9.61 4.43 -15.47
C TYR A 271 -9.72 5.80 -14.76
N ASP A 272 -9.93 6.87 -15.52
CA ASP A 272 -10.19 8.22 -15.03
C ASP A 272 -11.07 9.01 -16.00
N LEU A 273 -11.46 10.21 -15.57
CA LEU A 273 -12.34 11.09 -16.35
C LEU A 273 -11.67 11.56 -17.65
N ASP A 274 -10.37 11.82 -17.62
CA ASP A 274 -9.65 12.36 -18.78
C ASP A 274 -9.59 11.32 -19.91
N SER A 275 -9.26 10.07 -19.59
CA SER A 275 -9.26 8.97 -20.58
C SER A 275 -10.66 8.72 -21.17
N LEU A 276 -11.73 8.85 -20.35
CA LEU A 276 -13.08 8.75 -20.82
C LEU A 276 -13.47 9.93 -21.73
N LEU A 277 -13.08 11.16 -21.37
CA LEU A 277 -13.35 12.34 -22.20
C LEU A 277 -12.62 12.29 -23.55
N GLU A 278 -11.40 11.80 -23.59
CA GLU A 278 -10.68 11.59 -24.85
C GLU A 278 -11.42 10.60 -25.76
N TYR A 279 -11.82 9.46 -25.21
CA TYR A 279 -12.61 8.47 -25.94
C TYR A 279 -13.94 9.05 -26.47
N LEU A 280 -14.67 9.80 -25.64
CA LEU A 280 -15.95 10.41 -26.04
C LEU A 280 -15.80 11.43 -27.17
N LYS A 281 -14.68 12.18 -27.23
CA LYS A 281 -14.39 13.11 -28.34
C LYS A 281 -14.16 12.40 -29.67
N GLU A 282 -13.73 11.13 -29.64
CA GLU A 282 -13.49 10.32 -30.85
C GLU A 282 -14.78 9.63 -31.35
N VAL A 283 -15.70 9.34 -30.44
CA VAL A 283 -16.88 8.52 -30.74
C VAL A 283 -18.16 9.38 -30.96
N LEU A 284 -18.24 10.59 -30.41
CA LEU A 284 -19.34 11.53 -30.56
C LEU A 284 -19.00 12.63 -31.57
#